data_e6f77aa3c5807288d2e437450f6de219
#
_entry.id   e6f77aa3c5807288d2e437450f6de219
#
_cell.length_a   1.000
_cell.length_b   1.000
_cell.length_c   1.000
_cell.angle_alpha   90.00
_cell.angle_beta   90.00
_cell.angle_gamma   90.00
#
_symmetry.space_group_name_H-M   'P 1'
#
loop_
_entity.id
_entity.type
_entity.pdbx_description
1 polymer ?
#
loop_
_entity_poly.entity_id
_entity_poly.type
_entity_poly.pdbx_seq_one_letter_code
_entity_poly.pdbx_strand_id
1 'polypeptide(L)'
;TRQLFRKKLREGELDEREIEIELNMAPVGVEIMAPPGMEEMTNQLQGMFSKMGGDRKKTRRLTVKAAAKQLQDEEAAKLINEEELKARAVEAAEQNGIVFIDEIDKVAKRQETGGADVSREGVQRDLLPLIEGCTVSTKHGVIRTDHILFVASGAFHLSKPSDLIPELQGRLPIRVELSALTPEDFERIL
;
A
#
# COMPACT_ATOMS: atom_id res chain seq x y z
N THR A 1 -13.04 -47.30 5.41
CA THR A 1 -11.66 -46.79 5.62
C THR A 1 -11.62 -45.26 5.57
N ARG A 2 -12.13 -44.60 4.54
CA ARG A 2 -12.09 -43.12 4.37
C ARG A 2 -12.82 -42.35 5.48
N GLN A 3 -13.98 -42.85 5.94
CA GLN A 3 -14.73 -42.23 7.04
C GLN A 3 -13.97 -42.34 8.38
N LEU A 4 -13.28 -43.47 8.62
CA LEU A 4 -12.47 -43.66 9.83
C LEU A 4 -11.31 -42.68 9.88
N PHE A 5 -10.60 -42.46 8.78
CA PHE A 5 -9.52 -41.48 8.71
C PHE A 5 -10.02 -40.04 8.87
N ARG A 6 -11.19 -39.69 8.31
CA ARG A 6 -11.81 -38.38 8.54
C ARG A 6 -12.17 -38.14 10.01
N LYS A 7 -12.63 -39.19 10.72
CA LYS A 7 -12.92 -39.10 12.14
C LYS A 7 -11.62 -38.85 12.92
N LYS A 8 -10.59 -39.64 12.70
CA LYS A 8 -9.28 -39.50 13.34
C LYS A 8 -8.59 -38.15 13.10
N LEU A 9 -8.75 -37.59 11.88
CA LEU A 9 -8.25 -36.25 11.56
C LEU A 9 -8.98 -35.16 12.36
N ARG A 10 -10.32 -35.28 12.53
CA ARG A 10 -11.11 -34.33 13.31
C ARG A 10 -10.83 -34.44 14.82
N GLU A 11 -10.50 -35.62 15.30
CA GLU A 11 -10.19 -35.89 16.72
C GLU A 11 -8.72 -35.59 17.04
N GLY A 12 -7.88 -35.22 16.04
CA GLY A 12 -6.47 -34.87 16.25
C GLY A 12 -5.55 -36.09 16.48
N GLU A 13 -6.06 -37.32 16.37
CA GLU A 13 -5.26 -38.54 16.61
C GLU A 13 -4.09 -38.71 15.62
N LEU A 14 -4.12 -37.98 14.51
CA LEU A 14 -3.12 -38.09 13.46
C LEU A 14 -2.21 -36.84 13.39
N ASP A 15 -2.35 -35.87 14.25
CA ASP A 15 -1.71 -34.57 14.18
C ASP A 15 -0.18 -34.63 14.08
N GLU A 16 0.44 -35.50 14.85
CA GLU A 16 1.90 -35.68 14.89
C GLU A 16 2.46 -36.62 13.80
N ARG A 17 1.56 -37.22 13.00
CA ARG A 17 1.99 -38.13 11.93
C ARG A 17 2.58 -37.34 10.77
N GLU A 18 3.76 -37.71 10.30
CA GLU A 18 4.36 -37.13 9.10
C GLU A 18 3.72 -37.68 7.83
N ILE A 19 3.45 -36.77 6.92
CA ILE A 19 2.95 -37.06 5.58
C ILE A 19 3.74 -36.26 4.55
N GLU A 20 3.79 -36.77 3.33
CA GLU A 20 4.30 -36.03 2.19
C GLU A 20 3.12 -35.36 1.47
N ILE A 21 3.19 -34.04 1.30
CA ILE A 21 2.21 -33.28 0.55
C ILE A 21 2.89 -32.48 -0.56
N GLU A 22 2.17 -32.31 -1.66
CA GLU A 22 2.54 -31.41 -2.73
C GLU A 22 1.92 -30.04 -2.44
N LEU A 23 2.74 -29.03 -2.25
CA LEU A 23 2.29 -27.65 -2.07
C LEU A 23 2.66 -26.86 -3.32
N ASN A 24 1.73 -26.03 -3.77
CA ASN A 24 2.03 -25.04 -4.79
C ASN A 24 2.98 -24.01 -4.18
N MET A 25 4.12 -23.78 -4.79
CA MET A 25 4.96 -22.65 -4.40
C MET A 25 4.22 -21.37 -4.80
N ALA A 26 3.89 -20.54 -3.82
CA ALA A 26 3.55 -19.16 -4.13
C ALA A 26 4.66 -18.62 -5.06
N PRO A 27 4.31 -17.92 -6.14
CA PRO A 27 5.32 -17.29 -6.98
C PRO A 27 6.21 -16.47 -6.07
N VAL A 28 7.49 -16.83 -5.98
CA VAL A 28 8.49 -15.99 -5.31
C VAL A 28 8.46 -14.70 -6.11
N GLY A 29 7.84 -13.67 -5.55
CA GLY A 29 7.83 -12.35 -6.13
C GLY A 29 9.29 -11.90 -6.22
N VAL A 30 9.91 -12.12 -7.37
CA VAL A 30 11.15 -11.45 -7.70
C VAL A 30 10.70 -10.01 -7.95
N GLU A 31 10.80 -9.17 -6.93
CA GLU A 31 10.72 -7.73 -7.11
C GLU A 31 11.90 -7.31 -7.99
N ILE A 32 11.68 -7.29 -9.29
CA ILE A 32 12.60 -6.68 -10.22
C ILE A 32 12.42 -5.18 -10.02
N MET A 33 13.32 -4.56 -9.26
CA MET A 33 13.38 -3.10 -9.19
C MET A 33 13.75 -2.58 -10.58
N ALA A 34 12.74 -2.17 -11.32
CA ALA A 34 12.95 -1.52 -12.61
C ALA A 34 13.32 -0.06 -12.40
N PRO A 35 14.24 0.49 -13.21
CA PRO A 35 14.45 1.93 -13.28
C PRO A 35 13.16 2.65 -13.69
N PRO A 36 12.94 3.90 -13.25
CA PRO A 36 11.78 4.69 -13.66
C PRO A 36 11.63 4.74 -15.18
N GLY A 37 10.45 4.37 -15.69
CA GLY A 37 10.14 4.37 -17.13
C GLY A 37 10.17 3.01 -17.82
N MET A 38 10.52 1.91 -17.14
CA MET A 38 10.52 0.54 -17.71
C MET A 38 9.46 -0.38 -17.08
N GLU A 39 8.45 0.18 -16.44
CA GLU A 39 7.44 -0.54 -15.66
C GLU A 39 6.59 -1.48 -16.51
N GLU A 40 6.22 -1.07 -17.74
CA GLU A 40 5.47 -1.93 -18.67
C GLU A 40 6.26 -3.16 -19.13
N MET A 41 7.55 -2.99 -19.38
CA MET A 41 8.42 -4.09 -19.82
C MET A 41 8.67 -5.08 -18.66
N THR A 42 8.74 -4.57 -17.43
CA THR A 42 8.87 -5.40 -16.23
C THR A 42 7.59 -6.20 -15.98
N ASN A 43 6.43 -5.59 -16.15
CA ASN A 43 5.14 -6.28 -16.03
C ASN A 43 4.95 -7.36 -17.10
N GLN A 44 5.38 -7.12 -18.33
CA GLN A 44 5.36 -8.12 -19.41
C GLN A 44 6.32 -9.28 -19.13
N LEU A 45 7.54 -8.99 -18.67
CA LEU A 45 8.51 -10.01 -18.25
C LEU A 45 8.01 -10.81 -17.07
N GLN A 46 7.43 -10.17 -16.07
CA GLN A 46 6.85 -10.82 -14.88
C GLN A 46 5.66 -11.73 -15.27
N GLY A 47 4.83 -11.28 -16.22
CA GLY A 47 3.76 -12.09 -16.81
C GLY A 47 4.26 -13.27 -17.64
N MET A 48 5.40 -13.15 -18.34
CA MET A 48 6.04 -14.26 -19.05
C MET A 48 6.70 -15.24 -18.05
N PHE A 49 7.38 -14.75 -17.03
CA PHE A 49 7.99 -15.60 -16.01
C PHE A 49 6.93 -16.35 -15.18
N SER A 50 5.80 -15.74 -14.87
CA SER A 50 4.70 -16.40 -14.17
C SER A 50 4.05 -17.50 -15.03
N LYS A 51 3.96 -17.30 -16.36
CA LYS A 51 3.48 -18.32 -17.30
C LYS A 51 4.49 -19.42 -17.60
N MET A 52 5.78 -19.12 -17.58
CA MET A 52 6.85 -20.12 -17.77
C MET A 52 7.23 -20.84 -16.48
N GLY A 53 6.94 -20.27 -15.32
CA GLY A 53 7.17 -20.88 -14.00
C GLY A 53 6.12 -21.90 -13.61
N GLY A 54 5.42 -22.53 -14.57
CA GLY A 54 4.32 -23.46 -14.38
C GLY A 54 4.38 -24.23 -13.07
N ASP A 55 3.24 -24.48 -12.46
CA ASP A 55 2.93 -25.24 -11.23
C ASP A 55 4.13 -26.04 -10.65
N ARG A 56 5.12 -25.35 -10.10
CA ARG A 56 6.23 -26.02 -9.40
C ARG A 56 5.71 -26.51 -8.06
N LYS A 57 5.14 -27.68 -8.08
CA LYS A 57 4.80 -28.42 -6.88
C LYS A 57 6.07 -28.86 -6.18
N LYS A 58 6.20 -28.48 -4.93
CA LYS A 58 7.29 -28.96 -4.08
C LYS A 58 6.74 -29.94 -3.07
N THR A 59 7.21 -31.17 -3.12
CA THR A 59 6.90 -32.17 -2.10
C THR A 59 7.61 -31.81 -0.80
N ARG A 60 6.85 -31.69 0.28
CA ARG A 60 7.38 -31.45 1.64
C ARG A 60 6.85 -32.53 2.58
N ARG A 61 7.73 -32.96 3.50
CA ARG A 61 7.34 -33.76 4.65
C ARG A 61 6.94 -32.84 5.79
N LEU A 62 5.71 -32.97 6.27
CA LEU A 62 5.15 -32.16 7.34
C LEU A 62 4.27 -33.03 8.23
N THR A 63 4.06 -32.62 9.48
CA THR A 63 3.05 -33.22 10.34
C THR A 63 1.66 -32.93 9.76
N VAL A 64 0.70 -33.81 10.00
CA VAL A 64 -0.68 -33.67 9.55
C VAL A 64 -1.27 -32.31 9.98
N LYS A 65 -0.99 -31.89 11.21
CA LYS A 65 -1.43 -30.59 11.73
C LYS A 65 -0.86 -29.42 10.91
N ALA A 66 0.44 -29.41 10.63
CA ALA A 66 1.08 -28.38 9.84
C ALA A 66 0.62 -28.39 8.38
N ALA A 67 0.47 -29.59 7.80
CA ALA A 67 -0.03 -29.81 6.46
C ALA A 67 -1.48 -29.32 6.30
N ALA A 68 -2.36 -29.61 7.27
CA ALA A 68 -3.74 -29.18 7.26
C ALA A 68 -3.86 -27.65 7.24
N LYS A 69 -3.05 -26.96 8.06
CA LYS A 69 -3.02 -25.50 8.08
C LYS A 69 -2.58 -24.92 6.73
N GLN A 70 -1.47 -25.43 6.16
CA GLN A 70 -0.98 -24.94 4.88
C GLN A 70 -1.96 -25.19 3.73
N LEU A 71 -2.60 -26.35 3.69
CA LEU A 71 -3.62 -26.66 2.69
C LEU A 71 -4.87 -25.78 2.87
N GLN A 72 -5.25 -25.48 4.10
CA GLN A 72 -6.37 -24.57 4.39
C GLN A 72 -6.07 -23.15 3.89
N ASP A 73 -4.85 -22.65 4.15
CA ASP A 73 -4.42 -21.33 3.69
C ASP A 73 -4.37 -21.29 2.14
N GLU A 74 -3.90 -22.35 1.49
CA GLU A 74 -3.87 -22.47 0.03
C GLU A 74 -5.28 -22.52 -0.58
N GLU A 75 -6.18 -23.29 0.00
CA GLU A 75 -7.58 -23.34 -0.48
C GLU A 75 -8.32 -22.03 -0.21
N ALA A 76 -8.07 -21.39 0.92
CA ALA A 76 -8.62 -20.07 1.20
C ALA A 76 -8.15 -19.01 0.18
N ALA A 77 -6.86 -19.05 -0.18
CA ALA A 77 -6.32 -18.15 -1.21
C ALA A 77 -6.99 -18.33 -2.58
N LYS A 78 -7.35 -19.57 -2.95
CA LYS A 78 -8.06 -19.85 -4.21
C LYS A 78 -9.50 -19.30 -4.24
N LEU A 79 -10.11 -19.05 -3.08
CA LEU A 79 -11.45 -18.47 -2.98
C LEU A 79 -11.45 -16.94 -3.14
N ILE A 80 -10.28 -16.32 -3.08
CA ILE A 80 -10.15 -14.87 -3.26
C ILE A 80 -10.07 -14.58 -4.76
N ASN A 81 -11.00 -13.78 -5.25
CA ASN A 81 -10.91 -13.21 -6.59
C ASN A 81 -10.02 -11.96 -6.53
N GLU A 82 -8.76 -12.10 -6.93
CA GLU A 82 -7.78 -11.00 -6.88
C GLU A 82 -8.20 -9.79 -7.73
N GLU A 83 -8.85 -10.00 -8.86
CA GLU A 83 -9.31 -8.91 -9.73
C GLU A 83 -10.44 -8.12 -9.04
N GLU A 84 -11.39 -8.81 -8.42
CA GLU A 84 -12.44 -8.16 -7.64
C GLU A 84 -11.88 -7.44 -6.42
N LEU A 85 -10.91 -8.05 -5.73
CA LEU A 85 -10.24 -7.42 -4.59
C LEU A 85 -9.52 -6.12 -5.00
N LYS A 86 -8.79 -6.14 -6.12
CA LYS A 86 -8.11 -4.95 -6.66
C LYS A 86 -9.12 -3.87 -7.04
N ALA A 87 -10.19 -4.25 -7.76
CA ALA A 87 -11.22 -3.29 -8.15
C ALA A 87 -11.87 -2.62 -6.94
N ARG A 88 -12.23 -3.39 -5.91
CA ARG A 88 -12.80 -2.87 -4.66
C ARG A 88 -11.80 -2.01 -3.87
N ALA A 89 -10.52 -2.37 -3.90
CA ALA A 89 -9.48 -1.57 -3.23
C ALA A 89 -9.28 -0.21 -3.93
N VAL A 90 -9.26 -0.19 -5.26
CA VAL A 90 -9.19 1.05 -6.04
C VAL A 90 -10.41 1.92 -5.76
N GLU A 91 -11.62 1.38 -5.83
CA GLU A 91 -12.86 2.10 -5.52
C GLU A 91 -12.85 2.66 -4.09
N ALA A 92 -12.44 1.87 -3.10
CA ALA A 92 -12.35 2.31 -1.72
C ALA A 92 -11.32 3.45 -1.54
N ALA A 93 -10.19 3.38 -2.22
CA ALA A 93 -9.17 4.42 -2.20
C ALA A 93 -9.69 5.72 -2.86
N GLU A 94 -10.38 5.63 -3.98
CA GLU A 94 -10.97 6.79 -4.67
C GLU A 94 -12.05 7.48 -3.82
N GLN A 95 -12.93 6.72 -3.18
CA GLN A 95 -14.11 7.26 -2.51
C GLN A 95 -13.88 7.61 -1.04
N ASN A 96 -12.94 6.94 -0.37
CA ASN A 96 -12.72 7.06 1.07
C ASN A 96 -11.25 7.31 1.42
N GLY A 97 -10.38 7.53 0.45
CA GLY A 97 -8.96 7.73 0.67
C GLY A 97 -8.64 9.02 1.40
N ILE A 98 -7.62 8.99 2.24
CA ILE A 98 -7.04 10.16 2.90
C ILE A 98 -5.54 10.15 2.60
N VAL A 99 -5.03 11.27 2.09
CA VAL A 99 -3.61 11.46 1.82
C VAL A 99 -3.06 12.52 2.77
N PHE A 100 -2.01 12.15 3.52
CA PHE A 100 -1.28 13.08 4.36
C PHE A 100 -0.02 13.55 3.63
N ILE A 101 0.14 14.87 3.55
CA ILE A 101 1.34 15.54 3.03
C ILE A 101 2.04 16.17 4.21
N ASP A 102 3.10 15.53 4.69
CA ASP A 102 3.86 16.06 5.82
C ASP A 102 4.92 17.06 5.37
N GLU A 103 5.35 17.92 6.30
CA GLU A 103 6.39 18.92 6.09
C GLU A 103 6.12 19.88 4.90
N ILE A 104 4.87 20.27 4.64
CA ILE A 104 4.52 21.18 3.55
C ILE A 104 5.21 22.57 3.69
N ASP A 105 5.64 22.93 4.90
CA ASP A 105 6.41 24.14 5.16
C ASP A 105 7.79 24.14 4.47
N LYS A 106 8.33 22.97 4.11
CA LYS A 106 9.62 22.86 3.42
C LYS A 106 9.57 23.35 1.98
N VAL A 107 8.38 23.30 1.36
CA VAL A 107 8.17 23.82 0.01
C VAL A 107 7.57 25.22 -0.01
N ALA A 108 7.26 25.80 1.15
CA ALA A 108 6.86 27.19 1.27
C ALA A 108 8.01 28.15 0.94
N LYS A 109 7.68 29.33 0.42
CA LYS A 109 8.64 30.38 0.09
C LYS A 109 9.32 30.87 1.36
N ARG A 110 10.65 31.02 1.35
CA ARG A 110 11.42 31.65 2.44
C ARG A 110 11.84 33.05 2.04
N GLN A 111 11.89 33.96 2.98
CA GLN A 111 12.24 35.37 2.72
C GLN A 111 13.71 35.60 2.31
N GLU A 112 14.55 34.57 2.30
CA GLU A 112 15.96 34.70 1.98
C GLU A 112 16.38 33.83 0.79
N THR A 113 16.97 34.45 -0.23
CA THR A 113 17.77 33.96 -1.37
C THR A 113 17.03 33.37 -2.58
N GLY A 114 17.20 34.10 -3.67
CA GLY A 114 16.54 34.03 -4.98
C GLY A 114 16.87 32.88 -5.94
N GLY A 115 17.31 31.71 -5.52
CA GLY A 115 17.56 30.59 -6.45
C GLY A 115 16.78 29.33 -6.10
N ALA A 116 16.62 29.06 -4.81
CA ALA A 116 15.93 27.87 -4.34
C ALA A 116 14.38 28.01 -4.34
N ASP A 117 13.85 29.22 -4.44
CA ASP A 117 12.43 29.50 -4.41
C ASP A 117 11.70 29.01 -5.67
N VAL A 118 12.32 29.10 -6.86
CA VAL A 118 11.74 28.59 -8.11
C VAL A 118 11.51 27.08 -8.06
N SER A 119 12.45 26.33 -7.44
CA SER A 119 12.31 24.88 -7.28
C SER A 119 11.20 24.52 -6.29
N ARG A 120 11.04 25.26 -5.19
CA ARG A 120 9.99 25.04 -4.20
C ARG A 120 8.60 25.36 -4.74
N GLU A 121 8.46 26.46 -5.49
CA GLU A 121 7.21 26.79 -6.17
C GLU A 121 6.87 25.73 -7.22
N GLY A 122 7.86 25.19 -7.94
CA GLY A 122 7.67 24.07 -8.87
C GLY A 122 7.02 22.86 -8.19
N VAL A 123 7.55 22.43 -7.03
CA VAL A 123 6.98 21.31 -6.27
C VAL A 123 5.54 21.58 -5.84
N GLN A 124 5.24 22.80 -5.38
CA GLN A 124 3.86 23.16 -5.05
C GLN A 124 2.92 23.08 -6.25
N ARG A 125 3.37 23.52 -7.44
CA ARG A 125 2.60 23.42 -8.68
C ARG A 125 2.42 21.98 -9.14
N ASP A 126 3.37 21.10 -8.88
CA ASP A 126 3.28 19.66 -9.19
C ASP A 126 2.26 18.94 -8.28
N LEU A 127 2.01 19.45 -7.07
CA LEU A 127 0.98 18.91 -6.16
C LEU A 127 -0.45 19.33 -6.56
N LEU A 128 -0.61 20.44 -7.27
CA LEU A 128 -1.94 20.98 -7.60
C LEU A 128 -2.82 19.99 -8.36
N PRO A 129 -2.36 19.33 -9.44
CA PRO A 129 -3.19 18.37 -10.17
C PRO A 129 -3.69 17.23 -9.29
N LEU A 130 -2.88 16.76 -8.35
CA LEU A 130 -3.27 15.69 -7.41
C LEU A 130 -4.40 16.15 -6.48
N ILE A 131 -4.31 17.37 -5.96
CA ILE A 131 -5.29 17.93 -5.02
C ILE A 131 -6.56 18.42 -5.74
N GLU A 132 -6.43 18.84 -6.98
CA GLU A 132 -7.56 19.31 -7.81
C GLU A 132 -8.37 18.18 -8.42
N GLY A 133 -7.80 17.01 -8.51
CA GLY A 133 -8.37 15.83 -9.13
C GLY A 133 -7.67 15.49 -10.44
N CYS A 134 -7.00 14.36 -10.46
CA CYS A 134 -6.37 13.80 -11.65
C CYS A 134 -6.43 12.27 -11.64
N THR A 135 -5.99 11.70 -12.74
CA THR A 135 -5.89 10.25 -12.90
C THR A 135 -4.44 9.82 -12.67
N VAL A 136 -4.22 8.93 -11.71
CA VAL A 136 -2.89 8.40 -11.35
C VAL A 136 -2.84 6.91 -11.66
N SER A 137 -1.82 6.50 -12.41
CA SER A 137 -1.55 5.08 -12.66
C SER A 137 -0.79 4.47 -11.50
N THR A 138 -1.28 3.36 -10.96
CA THR A 138 -0.65 2.62 -9.88
C THR A 138 -0.44 1.16 -10.26
N LYS A 139 0.34 0.42 -9.50
CA LYS A 139 0.54 -1.03 -9.69
C LYS A 139 -0.74 -1.86 -9.51
N HIS A 140 -1.79 -1.29 -8.93
CA HIS A 140 -3.07 -1.96 -8.69
C HIS A 140 -4.19 -1.51 -9.61
N GLY A 141 -3.93 -0.52 -10.46
CA GLY A 141 -4.88 0.06 -11.38
C GLY A 141 -4.79 1.57 -11.41
N VAL A 142 -5.67 2.18 -12.17
CA VAL A 142 -5.78 3.63 -12.32
C VAL A 142 -6.68 4.17 -11.22
N ILE A 143 -6.25 5.22 -10.53
CA ILE A 143 -6.98 5.86 -9.42
C ILE A 143 -7.26 7.32 -9.78
N ARG A 144 -8.48 7.78 -9.51
CA ARG A 144 -8.89 9.18 -9.61
C ARG A 144 -8.84 9.82 -8.24
N THR A 145 -8.26 11.01 -8.15
CA THR A 145 -8.05 11.71 -6.88
C THR A 145 -9.15 12.70 -6.49
N ASP A 146 -10.19 12.81 -7.30
CA ASP A 146 -11.26 13.81 -7.16
C ASP A 146 -11.97 13.81 -5.79
N HIS A 147 -12.11 12.63 -5.17
CA HIS A 147 -12.80 12.46 -3.89
C HIS A 147 -11.86 12.13 -2.73
N ILE A 148 -10.55 12.13 -2.97
CA ILE A 148 -9.56 11.87 -1.92
C ILE A 148 -9.42 13.12 -1.05
N LEU A 149 -9.45 12.93 0.27
CA LEU A 149 -9.19 14.01 1.23
C LEU A 149 -7.68 14.21 1.37
N PHE A 150 -7.21 15.43 1.12
CA PHE A 150 -5.82 15.81 1.35
C PHE A 150 -5.67 16.58 2.66
N VAL A 151 -4.75 16.15 3.51
CA VAL A 151 -4.41 16.81 4.78
C VAL A 151 -2.93 17.14 4.74
N ALA A 152 -2.60 18.43 4.76
CA ALA A 152 -1.21 18.88 4.79
C ALA A 152 -0.83 19.32 6.21
N SER A 153 0.35 18.93 6.67
CA SER A 153 0.93 19.34 7.96
C SER A 153 2.29 19.99 7.76
N GLY A 154 2.66 20.87 8.68
CA GLY A 154 3.96 21.53 8.68
C GLY A 154 4.16 22.35 9.95
N ALA A 155 5.40 22.46 10.38
CA ALA A 155 5.74 23.20 11.59
C ALA A 155 5.77 24.72 11.41
N PHE A 156 5.97 25.21 10.18
CA PHE A 156 6.01 26.64 9.80
C PHE A 156 6.88 27.54 10.69
N HIS A 157 8.01 27.01 11.21
CA HIS A 157 8.92 27.80 12.06
C HIS A 157 9.60 28.96 11.33
N LEU A 158 9.93 28.78 10.03
CA LEU A 158 10.66 29.73 9.19
C LEU A 158 9.81 30.31 8.04
N SER A 159 8.57 29.89 7.92
CA SER A 159 7.63 30.29 6.90
C SER A 159 6.22 30.32 7.51
N LYS A 160 5.26 30.82 6.77
CA LYS A 160 3.85 30.85 7.16
C LYS A 160 3.01 30.12 6.14
N PRO A 161 1.83 29.62 6.49
CA PRO A 161 0.88 29.06 5.50
C PRO A 161 0.57 30.02 4.34
N SER A 162 0.66 31.33 4.58
CA SER A 162 0.50 32.37 3.56
C SER A 162 1.67 32.45 2.55
N ASP A 163 2.77 31.79 2.82
CA ASP A 163 3.94 31.74 1.92
C ASP A 163 3.85 30.60 0.90
N LEU A 164 2.80 29.78 0.99
CA LEU A 164 2.40 28.85 -0.07
C LEU A 164 1.78 29.63 -1.24
N ILE A 165 1.84 29.06 -2.45
CA ILE A 165 1.21 29.71 -3.61
C ILE A 165 -0.31 29.84 -3.42
N PRO A 166 -0.93 30.92 -3.91
CA PRO A 166 -2.34 31.21 -3.69
C PRO A 166 -3.28 30.07 -4.11
N GLU A 167 -2.96 29.38 -5.19
CA GLU A 167 -3.73 28.26 -5.72
C GLU A 167 -3.78 27.12 -4.69
N LEU A 168 -2.64 26.76 -4.10
CA LEU A 168 -2.55 25.69 -3.10
C LEU A 168 -3.29 26.09 -1.80
N GLN A 169 -3.18 27.35 -1.39
CA GLN A 169 -3.95 27.89 -0.24
C GLN A 169 -5.45 27.79 -0.46
N GLY A 170 -5.91 28.04 -1.68
CA GLY A 170 -7.33 27.93 -2.06
C GLY A 170 -7.86 26.49 -2.01
N ARG A 171 -6.99 25.50 -2.22
CA ARG A 171 -7.35 24.07 -2.17
C ARG A 171 -7.22 23.46 -0.78
N LEU A 172 -6.49 24.10 0.12
CA LEU A 172 -6.36 23.74 1.54
C LEU A 172 -6.95 24.86 2.43
N PRO A 173 -8.25 25.15 2.33
CA PRO A 173 -8.84 26.34 2.97
C PRO A 173 -9.01 26.17 4.47
N ILE A 174 -9.12 24.94 4.97
CA ILE A 174 -9.32 24.67 6.40
C ILE A 174 -7.96 24.64 7.08
N ARG A 175 -7.76 25.53 8.04
CA ARG A 175 -6.51 25.63 8.81
C ARG A 175 -6.79 25.32 10.26
N VAL A 176 -5.96 24.46 10.82
CA VAL A 176 -5.99 24.07 12.23
C VAL A 176 -4.60 24.31 12.81
N GLU A 177 -4.54 25.05 13.90
CA GLU A 177 -3.30 25.26 14.67
C GLU A 177 -3.34 24.37 15.90
N LEU A 178 -2.29 23.54 16.07
CA LEU A 178 -2.14 22.67 17.21
C LEU A 178 -1.39 23.41 18.31
N SER A 179 -1.91 23.35 19.53
CA SER A 179 -1.21 23.83 20.73
C SER A 179 -0.09 22.86 21.14
N ALA A 180 0.88 23.39 21.88
CA ALA A 180 1.93 22.56 22.46
C ALA A 180 1.32 21.53 23.43
N LEU A 181 1.91 20.31 23.46
CA LEU A 181 1.48 19.25 24.38
C LEU A 181 1.76 19.66 25.82
N THR A 182 0.79 19.38 26.70
CA THR A 182 0.93 19.55 28.13
C THR A 182 1.59 18.32 28.77
N PRO A 183 2.11 18.41 30.02
CA PRO A 183 2.60 17.22 30.73
C PRO A 183 1.57 16.08 30.81
N GLU A 184 0.27 16.44 31.00
CA GLU A 184 -0.84 15.49 31.06
C GLU A 184 -1.08 14.80 29.72
N ASP A 185 -0.83 15.48 28.60
CA ASP A 185 -0.91 14.89 27.27
C ASP A 185 0.20 13.86 27.04
N PHE A 186 1.40 14.14 27.53
CA PHE A 186 2.52 13.20 27.49
C PHE A 186 2.25 11.93 28.31
N GLU A 187 1.63 12.06 29.49
CA GLU A 187 1.26 10.90 30.30
C GLU A 187 0.22 10.00 29.63
N ARG A 188 -0.65 10.57 28.79
CA ARG A 188 -1.66 9.79 28.02
C ARG A 188 -1.12 9.12 26.78
N ILE A 189 -0.05 9.63 26.21
CA ILE A 189 0.58 9.09 25.00
C ILE A 189 1.51 7.91 25.34
N LEU A 190 2.15 7.93 26.51
CA LEU A 190 3.03 6.88 27.02
C LEU A 190 2.25 5.72 27.64
#